data_9bf63fc91f9a9a6ecd5a199582cf32f4
#
_entry.id   9bf63fc91f9a9a6ecd5a199582cf32f4
#
_cell.length_a   1.000
_cell.length_b   1.000
_cell.length_c   1.000
_cell.angle_alpha   90.00
_cell.angle_beta   90.00
_cell.angle_gamma   90.00
#
_symmetry.space_group_name_H-M   'P 1'
#
loop_
_entity.id
_entity.type
_entity.pdbx_description
1 polymer ?
#
loop_
_entity_poly.entity_id
_entity_poly.type
_entity_poly.pdbx_seq_one_letter_code
_entity_poly.pdbx_strand_id
1 'polypeptide(L)'
;APAVEAIDLESPLPSTTAALEELARVYLKDAVYFHDTKYAAHLNCPVVIPALVGEAILSAVNSSLDTWDQSAGATLIEQRLIRWTADRLELGSRADGVFTSGGTTSNLQGLLIARNQAVAKLRLDPRREGSRLPALLDGLRIFTSEASHFSIAKSASLLGLGYDAVVPVACDSRQ
;
A
#
# COMPACT_ATOMS: atom_id res chain seq x y z
N ALA A 1 -23.50 -13.13 -6.99
CA ALA A 1 -23.28 -14.44 -6.45
C ALA A 1 -23.58 -15.58 -7.45
N PRO A 2 -24.82 -15.90 -7.91
CA PRO A 2 -25.03 -17.10 -8.75
C PRO A 2 -24.23 -17.12 -10.06
N ALA A 3 -24.04 -15.95 -10.69
CA ALA A 3 -23.28 -15.85 -11.93
C ALA A 3 -21.78 -16.13 -11.74
N VAL A 4 -21.24 -15.78 -10.59
CA VAL A 4 -19.83 -16.05 -10.23
C VAL A 4 -19.63 -17.52 -9.88
N GLU A 5 -20.58 -18.12 -9.16
CA GLU A 5 -20.55 -19.54 -8.80
C GLU A 5 -20.69 -20.47 -10.02
N ALA A 6 -21.27 -19.96 -11.12
CA ALA A 6 -21.45 -20.69 -12.38
C ALA A 6 -20.23 -20.57 -13.33
N ILE A 7 -19.16 -19.91 -12.93
CA ILE A 7 -17.93 -19.83 -13.75
C ILE A 7 -17.28 -21.22 -13.79
N ASP A 8 -17.05 -21.74 -14.99
CA ASP A 8 -16.27 -22.95 -15.19
C ASP A 8 -14.78 -22.63 -15.14
N LEU A 9 -14.08 -23.14 -14.13
CA LEU A 9 -12.65 -22.96 -13.96
C LEU A 9 -11.80 -24.08 -14.58
N GLU A 10 -12.44 -25.13 -15.08
CA GLU A 10 -11.76 -26.30 -15.64
C GLU A 10 -11.59 -26.22 -17.16
N SER A 11 -12.51 -25.54 -17.84
CA SER A 11 -12.52 -25.46 -19.30
C SER A 11 -12.22 -24.03 -19.77
N PRO A 12 -11.33 -23.86 -20.77
CA PRO A 12 -11.09 -22.54 -21.34
C PRO A 12 -12.32 -22.07 -22.12
N LEU A 13 -12.60 -20.77 -22.06
CA LEU A 13 -13.65 -20.16 -22.86
C LEU A 13 -13.32 -20.27 -24.35
N PRO A 14 -14.34 -20.48 -25.22
CA PRO A 14 -14.12 -20.80 -26.63
C PRO A 14 -13.54 -19.63 -27.46
N SER A 15 -13.62 -18.40 -26.96
CA SER A 15 -13.13 -17.21 -27.66
C SER A 15 -12.96 -16.02 -26.72
N THR A 16 -12.20 -15.02 -27.16
CA THR A 16 -12.08 -13.72 -26.48
C THR A 16 -13.45 -13.04 -26.31
N THR A 17 -14.34 -13.16 -27.29
CA THR A 17 -15.68 -12.60 -27.20
C THR A 17 -16.46 -13.24 -26.04
N ALA A 18 -16.43 -14.55 -25.92
CA ALA A 18 -17.07 -15.27 -24.81
C ALA A 18 -16.47 -14.84 -23.45
N ALA A 19 -15.16 -14.64 -23.39
CA ALA A 19 -14.50 -14.15 -22.18
C ALA A 19 -14.94 -12.73 -21.80
N LEU A 20 -15.08 -11.83 -22.78
CA LEU A 20 -15.57 -10.47 -22.54
C LEU A 20 -17.06 -10.46 -22.13
N GLU A 21 -17.89 -11.32 -22.71
CA GLU A 21 -19.29 -11.45 -22.32
C GLU A 21 -19.43 -11.98 -20.89
N GLU A 22 -18.63 -12.97 -20.51
CA GLU A 22 -18.59 -13.46 -19.13
C GLU A 22 -18.14 -12.38 -18.18
N LEU A 23 -17.05 -11.67 -18.48
CA LEU A 23 -16.56 -10.57 -17.67
C LEU A 23 -17.61 -9.46 -17.51
N ALA A 24 -18.33 -9.12 -18.59
CA ALA A 24 -19.41 -8.16 -18.53
C ALA A 24 -20.54 -8.61 -17.58
N ARG A 25 -20.89 -9.89 -17.60
CA ARG A 25 -21.94 -10.48 -16.77
C ARG A 25 -21.55 -10.59 -15.29
N VAL A 26 -20.29 -10.98 -14.98
CA VAL A 26 -19.87 -11.29 -13.61
C VAL A 26 -19.24 -10.10 -12.88
N TYR A 27 -18.72 -9.12 -13.61
CA TYR A 27 -18.00 -7.97 -13.05
C TYR A 27 -18.57 -6.62 -13.48
N LEU A 28 -18.62 -6.33 -14.79
CA LEU A 28 -18.95 -4.99 -15.27
C LEU A 28 -20.38 -4.57 -14.96
N LYS A 29 -21.32 -5.51 -14.94
CA LYS A 29 -22.74 -5.25 -14.68
C LYS A 29 -22.99 -4.58 -13.31
N ASP A 30 -22.23 -5.01 -12.29
CA ASP A 30 -22.42 -4.56 -10.92
C ASP A 30 -21.28 -3.62 -10.47
N ALA A 31 -20.38 -3.22 -11.38
CA ALA A 31 -19.28 -2.30 -11.08
C ALA A 31 -19.78 -0.87 -10.83
N VAL A 32 -19.15 -0.18 -9.91
CA VAL A 32 -19.37 1.25 -9.68
C VAL A 32 -18.48 2.05 -10.60
N TYR A 33 -19.07 2.84 -11.48
CA TYR A 33 -18.34 3.65 -12.45
C TYR A 33 -18.08 5.06 -11.92
N PHE A 34 -16.86 5.34 -11.51
CA PHE A 34 -16.46 6.61 -10.88
C PHE A 34 -16.53 7.83 -11.83
N HIS A 35 -16.65 7.61 -13.13
CA HIS A 35 -16.88 8.66 -14.13
C HIS A 35 -18.36 8.92 -14.43
N ASP A 36 -19.28 8.15 -13.86
CA ASP A 36 -20.70 8.39 -14.01
C ASP A 36 -21.11 9.68 -13.28
N THR A 37 -21.92 10.51 -13.91
CA THR A 37 -22.40 11.79 -13.33
C THR A 37 -23.27 11.61 -12.08
N LYS A 38 -23.80 10.42 -11.86
CA LYS A 38 -24.59 10.05 -10.67
C LYS A 38 -23.73 9.49 -9.54
N TYR A 39 -22.43 9.34 -9.75
CA TYR A 39 -21.54 8.82 -8.72
C TYR A 39 -21.32 9.85 -7.60
N ALA A 40 -21.50 9.47 -6.35
CA ALA A 40 -21.43 10.38 -5.21
C ALA A 40 -21.15 9.72 -3.84
N ALA A 41 -20.46 8.62 -3.72
CA ALA A 41 -20.40 7.95 -2.42
C ALA A 41 -19.02 7.49 -1.93
N HIS A 42 -18.03 7.33 -2.75
CA HIS A 42 -16.72 6.75 -2.39
C HIS A 42 -15.59 7.74 -2.66
N LEU A 43 -14.44 7.52 -2.01
CA LEU A 43 -13.23 8.33 -2.19
C LEU A 43 -12.39 7.78 -3.35
N ASN A 44 -12.98 7.75 -4.55
CA ASN A 44 -12.32 7.34 -5.78
C ASN A 44 -12.49 8.40 -6.87
N CYS A 45 -11.61 8.39 -7.84
CA CYS A 45 -11.65 9.30 -8.98
C CYS A 45 -11.67 8.53 -10.30
N PRO A 46 -12.16 9.13 -11.39
CA PRO A 46 -12.05 8.56 -12.72
C PRO A 46 -10.60 8.30 -13.09
N VAL A 47 -10.36 7.21 -13.84
CA VAL A 47 -9.04 6.89 -14.36
C VAL A 47 -8.73 7.79 -15.55
N VAL A 48 -7.53 8.37 -15.57
CA VAL A 48 -7.08 9.20 -16.70
C VAL A 48 -6.53 8.34 -17.83
N ILE A 49 -6.74 8.78 -19.07
CA ILE A 49 -6.32 8.04 -20.27
C ILE A 49 -4.83 7.63 -20.25
N PRO A 50 -3.87 8.51 -19.86
CA PRO A 50 -2.47 8.10 -19.77
C PRO A 50 -2.22 6.93 -18.80
N ALA A 51 -2.99 6.80 -17.73
CA ALA A 51 -2.87 5.68 -16.80
C ALA A 51 -3.36 4.37 -17.44
N LEU A 52 -4.45 4.41 -18.21
CA LEU A 52 -4.92 3.22 -18.97
C LEU A 52 -3.87 2.75 -19.98
N VAL A 53 -3.23 3.67 -20.68
CA VAL A 53 -2.15 3.35 -21.63
C VAL A 53 -0.93 2.77 -20.88
N GLY A 54 -0.57 3.36 -19.76
CA GLY A 54 0.50 2.86 -18.89
C GLY A 54 0.25 1.43 -18.41
N GLU A 55 -0.96 1.13 -17.93
CA GLU A 55 -1.36 -0.22 -17.52
C GLU A 55 -1.33 -1.23 -18.67
N ALA A 56 -1.78 -0.84 -19.85
CA ALA A 56 -1.73 -1.72 -21.03
C ALA A 56 -0.29 -2.09 -21.41
N ILE A 57 0.63 -1.12 -21.37
CA ILE A 57 2.06 -1.34 -21.62
C ILE A 57 2.66 -2.21 -20.52
N LEU A 58 2.40 -1.88 -19.26
CA LEU A 58 2.91 -2.62 -18.10
C LEU A 58 2.51 -4.10 -18.15
N SER A 59 1.22 -4.35 -18.42
CA SER A 59 0.68 -5.72 -18.53
C SER A 59 1.24 -6.48 -19.73
N ALA A 60 1.50 -5.81 -20.85
CA ALA A 60 2.05 -6.43 -22.05
C ALA A 60 3.54 -6.78 -21.89
N VAL A 61 4.32 -5.95 -21.23
CA VAL A 61 5.76 -6.17 -20.98
C VAL A 61 5.97 -7.13 -19.81
N ASN A 62 5.16 -6.99 -18.75
CA ASN A 62 5.17 -7.84 -17.56
C ASN A 62 6.57 -8.04 -16.94
N SER A 63 7.38 -6.99 -16.89
CA SER A 63 8.71 -7.04 -16.29
C SER A 63 8.64 -6.96 -14.75
N SER A 64 9.64 -7.55 -14.08
CA SER A 64 9.78 -7.49 -12.62
C SER A 64 10.80 -6.43 -12.19
N LEU A 65 10.65 -5.88 -11.00
CA LEU A 65 11.62 -4.98 -10.36
C LEU A 65 12.41 -5.67 -9.24
N ASP A 66 12.31 -6.98 -9.10
CA ASP A 66 13.02 -7.72 -8.05
C ASP A 66 14.53 -7.76 -8.29
N THR A 67 14.97 -7.69 -9.55
CA THR A 67 16.38 -7.58 -9.91
C THR A 67 16.62 -6.46 -10.92
N TRP A 68 17.81 -5.85 -10.86
CA TRP A 68 18.20 -4.74 -11.71
C TRP A 68 18.16 -5.05 -13.20
N ASP A 69 18.62 -6.23 -13.58
CA ASP A 69 18.74 -6.67 -14.97
C ASP A 69 17.39 -6.90 -15.65
N GLN A 70 16.34 -7.19 -14.88
CA GLN A 70 15.00 -7.40 -15.43
C GLN A 70 14.29 -6.09 -15.77
N SER A 71 14.54 -5.00 -15.04
CA SER A 71 13.82 -3.75 -15.24
C SER A 71 14.56 -2.50 -14.73
N ALA A 72 15.78 -2.31 -15.17
CA ALA A 72 16.59 -1.13 -14.82
C ALA A 72 15.85 0.19 -15.11
N GLY A 73 15.16 0.29 -16.26
CA GLY A 73 14.38 1.47 -16.63
C GLY A 73 13.27 1.78 -15.65
N ALA A 74 12.48 0.79 -15.21
CA ALA A 74 11.40 0.96 -14.25
C ALA A 74 11.94 1.36 -12.87
N THR A 75 13.05 0.78 -12.42
CA THR A 75 13.73 1.17 -11.19
C THR A 75 14.15 2.65 -11.21
N LEU A 76 14.73 3.11 -12.32
CA LEU A 76 15.11 4.53 -12.48
C LEU A 76 13.91 5.47 -12.52
N ILE A 77 12.80 5.05 -13.12
CA ILE A 77 11.54 5.81 -13.12
C ILE A 77 11.02 5.95 -11.69
N GLU A 78 10.97 4.87 -10.92
CA GLU A 78 10.54 4.90 -9.52
C GLU A 78 11.39 5.86 -8.71
N GLN A 79 12.72 5.74 -8.76
CA GLN A 79 13.64 6.63 -8.06
C GLN A 79 13.47 8.10 -8.47
N ARG A 80 13.20 8.36 -9.75
CA ARG A 80 12.97 9.73 -10.23
C ARG A 80 11.67 10.31 -9.68
N LEU A 81 10.60 9.52 -9.62
CA LEU A 81 9.32 9.94 -9.05
C LEU A 81 9.41 10.17 -7.54
N ILE A 82 10.14 9.32 -6.82
CA ILE A 82 10.38 9.48 -5.38
C ILE A 82 11.11 10.81 -5.12
N ARG A 83 12.19 11.09 -5.82
CA ARG A 83 12.92 12.37 -5.68
C ARG A 83 12.04 13.56 -6.01
N TRP A 84 11.28 13.50 -7.11
CA TRP A 84 10.34 14.56 -7.47
C TRP A 84 9.29 14.81 -6.38
N THR A 85 8.75 13.74 -5.78
CA THR A 85 7.78 13.84 -4.68
C THR A 85 8.43 14.44 -3.44
N ALA A 86 9.62 13.99 -3.07
CA ALA A 86 10.36 14.50 -1.93
C ALA A 86 10.69 16.00 -2.07
N ASP A 87 11.08 16.44 -3.28
CA ASP A 87 11.33 17.86 -3.59
C ASP A 87 10.05 18.70 -3.46
N ARG A 88 8.90 18.19 -3.95
CA ARG A 88 7.61 18.86 -3.81
C ARG A 88 7.13 19.01 -2.36
N LEU A 89 7.52 18.09 -1.50
CA LEU A 89 7.20 18.09 -0.08
C LEU A 89 8.31 18.73 0.78
N GLU A 90 9.35 19.28 0.16
CA GLU A 90 10.49 19.95 0.83
C GLU A 90 11.18 19.05 1.89
N LEU A 91 11.24 17.73 1.64
CA LEU A 91 11.80 16.76 2.57
C LEU A 91 13.34 16.75 2.60
N GLY A 92 13.98 17.49 1.71
CA GLY A 92 15.44 17.63 1.62
C GLY A 92 16.15 16.46 0.93
N SER A 93 17.44 16.63 0.68
CA SER A 93 18.24 15.75 -0.18
C SER A 93 18.49 14.33 0.38
N ARG A 94 18.19 14.10 1.65
CA ARG A 94 18.34 12.78 2.30
C ARG A 94 17.05 11.97 2.32
N ALA A 95 15.97 12.52 1.79
CA ALA A 95 14.72 11.80 1.68
C ALA A 95 14.83 10.69 0.62
N ASP A 96 14.28 9.55 0.95
CA ASP A 96 14.17 8.39 0.07
C ASP A 96 12.83 7.70 0.29
N GLY A 97 12.46 6.78 -0.58
CA GLY A 97 11.19 6.10 -0.48
C GLY A 97 11.05 4.93 -1.43
N VAL A 98 9.88 4.32 -1.39
CA VAL A 98 9.49 3.20 -2.25
C VAL A 98 7.99 3.29 -2.52
N PHE A 99 7.56 2.96 -3.73
CA PHE A 99 6.14 2.76 -4.00
C PHE A 99 5.66 1.44 -3.40
N THR A 100 4.46 1.47 -2.85
CA THR A 100 3.80 0.30 -2.27
C THR A 100 2.46 0.05 -2.95
N SER A 101 1.85 -1.09 -2.68
CA SER A 101 0.54 -1.45 -3.23
C SER A 101 -0.64 -0.63 -2.68
N GLY A 102 -0.40 0.27 -1.73
CA GLY A 102 -1.43 1.15 -1.18
C GLY A 102 -1.07 1.74 0.18
N GLY A 103 -1.89 2.69 0.67
CA GLY A 103 -1.63 3.45 1.89
C GLY A 103 -1.43 2.59 3.14
N THR A 104 -2.16 1.49 3.27
CA THR A 104 -1.96 0.55 4.39
C THR A 104 -0.54 -0.04 4.41
N THR A 105 -0.03 -0.44 3.24
CA THR A 105 1.34 -0.97 3.11
C THR A 105 2.37 0.13 3.30
N SER A 106 2.10 1.36 2.85
CA SER A 106 2.95 2.53 3.10
C SER A 106 3.08 2.82 4.60
N ASN A 107 1.96 2.78 5.34
CA ASN A 107 1.96 2.95 6.79
C ASN A 107 2.74 1.82 7.49
N LEU A 108 2.57 0.58 7.05
CA LEU A 108 3.33 -0.57 7.56
C LEU A 108 4.83 -0.37 7.33
N GLN A 109 5.25 0.04 6.13
CA GLN A 109 6.65 0.29 5.78
C GLN A 109 7.26 1.42 6.63
N GLY A 110 6.55 2.53 6.79
CA GLY A 110 7.01 3.64 7.63
C GLY A 110 7.18 3.22 9.10
N LEU A 111 6.20 2.49 9.64
CA LEU A 111 6.27 1.98 11.02
C LEU A 111 7.35 0.90 11.19
N LEU A 112 7.60 0.06 10.17
CA LEU A 112 8.69 -0.91 10.19
C LEU A 112 10.06 -0.22 10.32
N ILE A 113 10.29 0.83 9.53
CA ILE A 113 11.52 1.63 9.58
C ILE A 113 11.67 2.28 10.96
N ALA A 114 10.61 2.92 11.46
CA ALA A 114 10.60 3.58 12.77
C ALA A 114 10.88 2.58 13.91
N ARG A 115 10.22 1.41 13.90
CA ARG A 115 10.46 0.33 14.85
C ARG A 115 11.92 -0.14 14.83
N ASN A 116 12.45 -0.42 13.63
CA ASN A 116 13.82 -0.90 13.50
C ASN A 116 14.83 0.14 14.00
N GLN A 117 14.60 1.42 13.72
CA GLN A 117 15.43 2.50 14.24
C GLN A 117 15.35 2.62 15.76
N ALA A 118 14.14 2.51 16.34
CA ALA A 118 13.96 2.50 17.78
C ALA A 118 14.71 1.32 18.45
N VAL A 119 14.55 0.11 17.90
CA VAL A 119 15.25 -1.09 18.37
C VAL A 119 16.77 -0.93 18.27
N ALA A 120 17.28 -0.38 17.18
CA ALA A 120 18.70 -0.12 17.02
C ALA A 120 19.23 0.82 18.12
N LYS A 121 18.49 1.88 18.44
CA LYS A 121 18.84 2.78 19.56
C LYS A 121 18.81 2.08 20.92
N LEU A 122 17.78 1.26 21.18
CA LEU A 122 17.66 0.51 22.43
C LEU A 122 18.81 -0.50 22.63
N ARG A 123 19.33 -1.10 21.57
CA ARG A 123 20.50 -1.99 21.62
C ARG A 123 21.80 -1.33 22.02
N LEU A 124 21.89 0.00 21.94
CA LEU A 124 23.03 0.76 22.41
C LEU A 124 23.02 0.96 23.94
N ASP A 125 21.90 0.67 24.62
CA ASP A 125 21.82 0.73 26.08
C ASP A 125 22.44 -0.53 26.69
N PRO A 126 23.53 -0.41 27.47
CA PRO A 126 24.19 -1.57 28.11
C PRO A 126 23.26 -2.41 28.97
N ARG A 127 22.19 -1.82 29.54
CA ARG A 127 21.19 -2.53 30.34
C ARG A 127 20.33 -3.47 29.53
N ARG A 128 20.38 -3.38 28.21
CA ARG A 128 19.62 -4.20 27.25
C ARG A 128 20.53 -5.11 26.41
N GLU A 129 21.80 -5.22 26.80
CA GLU A 129 22.75 -6.11 26.13
C GLU A 129 22.22 -7.55 26.13
N GLY A 130 22.30 -8.24 24.98
CA GLY A 130 21.77 -9.59 24.82
C GLY A 130 20.24 -9.72 24.74
N SER A 131 19.48 -8.61 24.87
CA SER A 131 18.02 -8.66 24.78
C SER A 131 17.54 -9.11 23.40
N ARG A 132 16.60 -10.08 23.37
CA ARG A 132 15.93 -10.51 22.14
C ARG A 132 14.90 -9.46 21.67
N LEU A 133 14.53 -9.53 20.40
CA LEU A 133 13.60 -8.58 19.80
C LEU A 133 12.29 -8.38 20.59
N PRO A 134 11.58 -9.41 21.07
CA PRO A 134 10.36 -9.20 21.84
C PRO A 134 10.55 -8.31 23.07
N ALA A 135 11.64 -8.49 23.82
CA ALA A 135 11.95 -7.68 24.99
C ALA A 135 12.35 -6.23 24.62
N LEU A 136 12.85 -5.99 23.40
CA LEU A 136 13.16 -4.66 22.91
C LEU A 136 11.90 -3.93 22.40
N LEU A 137 10.87 -4.68 21.98
CA LEU A 137 9.59 -4.13 21.55
C LEU A 137 8.69 -3.76 22.73
N ASP A 138 8.89 -4.43 23.87
CA ASP A 138 8.13 -4.14 25.07
C ASP A 138 8.36 -2.68 25.50
N GLY A 139 7.29 -1.98 25.81
CA GLY A 139 7.35 -0.55 26.15
C GLY A 139 7.41 0.42 24.98
N LEU A 140 7.62 -0.03 23.72
CA LEU A 140 7.46 0.85 22.57
C LEU A 140 5.98 1.24 22.38
N ARG A 141 5.74 2.51 22.09
CA ARG A 141 4.38 3.03 21.86
C ARG A 141 4.34 3.86 20.59
N ILE A 142 3.20 3.80 19.91
CA ILE A 142 2.91 4.61 18.72
C ILE A 142 1.84 5.63 19.13
N PHE A 143 2.19 6.89 19.15
CA PHE A 143 1.22 7.97 19.37
C PHE A 143 0.62 8.38 18.03
N THR A 144 -0.69 8.43 17.96
CA THR A 144 -1.42 8.80 16.76
C THR A 144 -2.68 9.56 17.11
N SER A 145 -3.18 10.39 16.21
CA SER A 145 -4.48 11.03 16.37
C SER A 145 -5.58 9.96 16.50
N GLU A 146 -6.60 10.22 17.33
CA GLU A 146 -7.78 9.34 17.43
C GLU A 146 -8.53 9.22 16.11
N ALA A 147 -8.39 10.21 15.21
CA ALA A 147 -8.95 10.20 13.85
C ALA A 147 -8.05 9.47 12.83
N SER A 148 -6.92 8.91 13.23
CA SER A 148 -5.99 8.23 12.33
C SER A 148 -6.58 6.96 11.74
N HIS A 149 -6.17 6.66 10.53
CA HIS A 149 -6.62 5.46 9.82
C HIS A 149 -6.26 4.18 10.59
N PHE A 150 -7.18 3.24 10.64
CA PHE A 150 -7.06 1.97 11.39
C PHE A 150 -5.84 1.10 10.97
N SER A 151 -5.22 1.36 9.82
CA SER A 151 -4.01 0.66 9.38
C SER A 151 -2.83 0.84 10.34
N ILE A 152 -2.80 1.92 11.13
CA ILE A 152 -1.75 2.12 12.14
C ILE A 152 -1.81 1.02 13.19
N ALA A 153 -2.98 0.75 13.75
CA ALA A 153 -3.18 -0.30 14.75
C ALA A 153 -2.92 -1.70 14.16
N LYS A 154 -3.37 -1.96 12.92
CA LYS A 154 -3.06 -3.21 12.21
C LYS A 154 -1.56 -3.39 12.00
N SER A 155 -0.87 -2.34 11.59
CA SER A 155 0.59 -2.37 11.39
C SER A 155 1.34 -2.61 12.70
N ALA A 156 0.91 -1.98 13.80
CA ALA A 156 1.49 -2.22 15.13
C ALA A 156 1.39 -3.71 15.52
N SER A 157 0.23 -4.32 15.30
CA SER A 157 0.03 -5.75 15.55
C SER A 157 0.94 -6.62 14.68
N LEU A 158 0.99 -6.36 13.36
CA LEU A 158 1.85 -7.11 12.42
C LEU A 158 3.34 -6.98 12.74
N LEU A 159 3.76 -5.84 13.28
CA LEU A 159 5.14 -5.57 13.65
C LEU A 159 5.53 -6.13 15.04
N GLY A 160 4.62 -6.85 15.70
CA GLY A 160 4.87 -7.49 16.99
C GLY A 160 4.77 -6.55 18.19
N LEU A 161 4.23 -5.35 18.01
CA LEU A 161 4.02 -4.38 19.09
C LEU A 161 2.68 -4.61 19.82
N GLY A 162 1.69 -5.19 19.13
CA GLY A 162 0.32 -5.35 19.64
C GLY A 162 -0.56 -4.12 19.35
N TYR A 163 -1.88 -4.32 19.41
CA TYR A 163 -2.86 -3.23 19.23
C TYR A 163 -2.81 -2.19 20.36
N ASP A 164 -2.51 -2.64 21.56
CA ASP A 164 -2.39 -1.86 22.78
C ASP A 164 -1.14 -0.95 22.82
N ALA A 165 -0.20 -1.16 21.92
CA ALA A 165 0.93 -0.27 21.72
C ALA A 165 0.54 1.08 21.08
N VAL A 166 -0.64 1.17 20.46
CA VAL A 166 -1.11 2.40 19.83
C VAL A 166 -1.89 3.24 20.85
N VAL A 167 -1.38 4.42 21.12
CA VAL A 167 -1.94 5.37 22.07
C VAL A 167 -2.64 6.50 21.30
N PRO A 168 -3.96 6.58 21.33
CA PRO A 168 -4.69 7.64 20.67
C PRO A 168 -4.48 8.97 21.41
N VAL A 169 -4.25 10.03 20.65
CA VAL A 169 -4.17 11.41 21.13
C VAL A 169 -5.45 12.11 20.70
N ALA A 170 -6.13 12.71 21.67
CA ALA A 170 -7.36 13.43 21.42
C ALA A 170 -7.16 14.57 20.42
N CYS A 171 -8.13 14.74 19.54
CA CYS A 171 -8.16 15.82 18.58
C CYS A 171 -9.06 16.96 19.05
N ASP A 172 -8.73 18.19 18.70
CA ASP A 172 -9.63 19.33 18.93
C ASP A 172 -10.66 19.47 17.79
N SER A 173 -11.61 20.40 17.96
CA SER A 173 -12.67 20.63 16.97
C SER A 173 -12.22 21.24 15.65
N ARG A 174 -10.92 21.47 15.44
CA ARG A 174 -10.32 22.10 14.26
C ARG A 174 -9.52 21.10 13.41
N GLN A 175 -9.92 19.85 13.43
CA GLN A 175 -9.31 18.79 12.63
C GLN A 175 -9.34 19.08 11.13
#